data_a32685b50f8eddcf4a92e43d323b5b8d
#
_entry.id   a32685b50f8eddcf4a92e43d323b5b8d
#
_cell.length_a   1.000
_cell.length_b   1.000
_cell.length_c   1.000
_cell.angle_alpha   90.00
_cell.angle_beta   90.00
_cell.angle_gamma   90.00
#
_symmetry.space_group_name_H-M   'P 1'
#
loop_
_entity.id
_entity.type
_entity.pdbx_description
1 polymer ?
#
loop_
_entity_poly.entity_id
_entity_poly.type
_entity_poly.pdbx_seq_one_letter_code
_entity_poly.pdbx_strand_id
1 'polypeptide(L)'
;MIILRSILFNTLFYANLILQMVLLSPYYFLASRKKAFAIPKNWARSNHWLMEKIVGTTFTVEGLENIPEGGYILAPKHQSLWDTYALLPWLDDPVYILKRELMWIPIFGWYVARQKMIPVDRGARGKVMVKVMERAKQEMAAGRQLIIYPEGTRRPAGAEPAYKYGIARIYRDLDVPVVPVAMHPGLFWPRRKFLRFPGHFKVKILPPIEAGLDPDVFYETLIERLEKVSDELLVETVRDNPQVPLPPTAVKRLKELQAQKTA
;
A
#
# COMPACT_ATOMS: atom_id res chain seq x y z
N MET A 1 -13.61 -19.87 16.41
CA MET A 1 -12.15 -19.82 16.12
C MET A 1 -11.69 -18.49 15.50
N ILE A 2 -12.40 -17.90 14.53
CA ILE A 2 -12.00 -16.63 13.86
C ILE A 2 -11.83 -15.47 14.85
N ILE A 3 -12.77 -15.30 15.79
CA ILE A 3 -12.72 -14.22 16.81
C ILE A 3 -11.44 -14.33 17.65
N LEU A 4 -11.15 -15.51 18.19
CA LEU A 4 -9.97 -15.72 19.02
C LEU A 4 -8.66 -15.49 18.27
N ARG A 5 -8.56 -15.99 17.03
CA ARG A 5 -7.41 -15.72 16.15
C ARG A 5 -7.27 -14.23 15.84
N SER A 6 -8.38 -13.52 15.63
CA SER A 6 -8.36 -12.08 15.38
C SER A 6 -7.93 -11.29 16.61
N ILE A 7 -8.39 -11.68 17.82
CA ILE A 7 -7.93 -11.07 19.09
C ILE A 7 -6.42 -11.24 19.21
N LEU A 8 -5.95 -12.49 19.14
CA LEU A 8 -4.54 -12.82 19.31
C LEU A 8 -3.67 -12.09 18.28
N PHE A 9 -4.07 -12.12 16.99
CA PHE A 9 -3.32 -11.43 15.95
C PHE A 9 -3.29 -9.91 16.17
N ASN A 10 -4.43 -9.27 16.42
CA ASN A 10 -4.46 -7.82 16.62
C ASN A 10 -3.62 -7.41 17.83
N THR A 11 -3.68 -8.16 18.94
CA THR A 11 -2.86 -7.89 20.12
C THR A 11 -1.37 -8.02 19.81
N LEU A 12 -0.97 -9.12 19.17
CA LEU A 12 0.45 -9.35 18.85
C LEU A 12 0.95 -8.39 17.74
N PHE A 13 0.11 -7.98 16.80
CA PHE A 13 0.45 -6.98 15.80
C PHE A 13 0.89 -5.65 16.43
N TYR A 14 0.09 -5.11 17.36
CA TYR A 14 0.43 -3.87 18.04
C TYR A 14 1.53 -4.04 19.08
N ALA A 15 1.56 -5.18 19.80
CA ALA A 15 2.66 -5.49 20.72
C ALA A 15 3.99 -5.57 19.99
N ASN A 16 4.04 -6.25 18.84
CA ASN A 16 5.21 -6.35 17.98
C ASN A 16 5.67 -4.96 17.49
N LEU A 17 4.74 -4.09 17.11
CA LEU A 17 5.05 -2.71 16.72
C LEU A 17 5.72 -1.95 17.88
N ILE A 18 5.08 -1.95 19.05
CA ILE A 18 5.54 -1.20 20.22
C ILE A 18 6.89 -1.75 20.69
N LEU A 19 7.04 -3.09 20.80
CA LEU A 19 8.28 -3.71 21.24
C LEU A 19 9.44 -3.39 20.31
N GLN A 20 9.27 -3.52 18.98
CA GLN A 20 10.34 -3.17 18.05
C GLN A 20 10.67 -1.67 18.08
N MET A 21 9.65 -0.82 18.15
CA MET A 21 9.87 0.63 18.25
C MET A 21 10.62 1.02 19.53
N VAL A 22 10.31 0.40 20.66
CA VAL A 22 10.96 0.73 21.94
C VAL A 22 12.35 0.10 22.03
N LEU A 23 12.44 -1.23 21.85
CA LEU A 23 13.68 -1.97 22.08
C LEU A 23 14.76 -1.66 21.04
N LEU A 24 14.37 -1.42 19.80
CA LEU A 24 15.31 -1.13 18.71
C LEU A 24 15.56 0.38 18.49
N SER A 25 14.92 1.26 19.28
CA SER A 25 15.13 2.71 19.21
C SER A 25 16.61 3.12 19.29
N PRO A 26 17.45 2.61 20.20
CA PRO A 26 18.85 3.01 20.24
C PRO A 26 19.55 2.76 18.90
N TYR A 27 19.41 1.56 18.34
CA TYR A 27 19.97 1.26 17.04
C TYR A 27 19.37 2.14 15.94
N TYR A 28 18.03 2.33 15.94
CA TYR A 28 17.32 3.10 14.93
C TYR A 28 17.83 4.54 14.83
N PHE A 29 18.09 5.19 15.94
CA PHE A 29 18.52 6.59 15.98
C PHE A 29 20.03 6.76 15.83
N LEU A 30 20.84 5.77 16.19
CA LEU A 30 22.30 5.81 16.07
C LEU A 30 22.81 5.36 14.69
N ALA A 31 22.15 4.39 14.05
CA ALA A 31 22.52 3.92 12.73
C ALA A 31 22.25 4.96 11.62
N SER A 32 22.87 4.79 10.46
CA SER A 32 22.51 5.60 9.28
C SER A 32 21.04 5.36 8.89
N ARG A 33 20.38 6.34 8.26
CA ARG A 33 18.96 6.25 7.88
C ARG A 33 18.64 4.98 7.06
N LYS A 34 19.48 4.65 6.08
CA LYS A 34 19.31 3.43 5.26
C LYS A 34 19.41 2.15 6.10
N LYS A 35 20.40 2.05 7.01
CA LYS A 35 20.53 0.89 7.91
C LYS A 35 19.37 0.81 8.90
N ALA A 36 18.92 1.93 9.45
CA ALA A 36 17.78 1.99 10.35
C ALA A 36 16.48 1.49 9.68
N PHE A 37 16.36 1.60 8.36
CA PHE A 37 15.19 1.12 7.62
C PHE A 37 15.03 -0.41 7.66
N ALA A 38 16.05 -1.16 8.08
CA ALA A 38 15.93 -2.60 8.36
C ALA A 38 14.86 -2.91 9.43
N ILE A 39 14.63 -2.00 10.40
CA ILE A 39 13.64 -2.20 11.47
C ILE A 39 12.20 -2.24 10.93
N PRO A 40 11.70 -1.22 10.20
CA PRO A 40 10.36 -1.33 9.61
C PRO A 40 10.22 -2.49 8.61
N LYS A 41 11.28 -2.88 7.87
CA LYS A 41 11.28 -4.10 7.05
C LYS A 41 11.12 -5.36 7.90
N ASN A 42 11.85 -5.46 9.01
CA ASN A 42 11.74 -6.59 9.94
C ASN A 42 10.36 -6.66 10.60
N TRP A 43 9.83 -5.51 11.00
CA TRP A 43 8.46 -5.42 11.52
C TRP A 43 7.42 -5.89 10.49
N ALA A 44 7.56 -5.52 9.23
CA ALA A 44 6.68 -6.00 8.16
C ALA A 44 6.77 -7.54 8.02
N ARG A 45 8.00 -8.10 7.93
CA ARG A 45 8.21 -9.56 7.81
C ARG A 45 7.64 -10.32 9.01
N SER A 46 7.87 -9.84 10.23
CA SER A 46 7.34 -10.49 11.43
C SER A 46 5.81 -10.44 11.50
N ASN A 47 5.17 -9.37 11.00
CA ASN A 47 3.72 -9.31 10.91
C ASN A 47 3.15 -10.19 9.79
N HIS A 48 3.85 -10.39 8.68
CA HIS A 48 3.48 -11.40 7.67
C HIS A 48 3.48 -12.81 8.29
N TRP A 49 4.53 -13.13 9.04
CA TRP A 49 4.62 -14.40 9.75
C TRP A 49 3.51 -14.58 10.80
N LEU A 50 3.23 -13.54 11.62
CA LEU A 50 2.11 -13.56 12.57
C LEU A 50 0.76 -13.76 11.87
N MET A 51 0.54 -13.10 10.75
CA MET A 51 -0.70 -13.23 9.98
C MET A 51 -0.86 -14.63 9.42
N GLU A 52 0.21 -15.22 8.88
CA GLU A 52 0.22 -16.60 8.41
C GLU A 52 -0.06 -17.59 9.54
N LYS A 53 0.71 -17.53 10.65
CA LYS A 53 0.64 -18.55 11.72
C LYS A 53 -0.62 -18.46 12.59
N ILE A 54 -1.15 -17.26 12.82
CA ILE A 54 -2.28 -17.05 13.71
C ILE A 54 -3.59 -17.01 12.95
N VAL A 55 -3.66 -16.20 11.88
CA VAL A 55 -4.88 -16.03 11.09
C VAL A 55 -5.03 -17.13 10.04
N GLY A 56 -3.92 -17.60 9.47
CA GLY A 56 -3.90 -18.48 8.31
C GLY A 56 -4.05 -17.72 7.00
N THR A 57 -3.66 -16.43 6.98
CA THR A 57 -3.68 -15.63 5.75
C THR A 57 -2.28 -15.56 5.18
N THR A 58 -2.14 -15.97 3.93
CA THR A 58 -0.90 -15.94 3.16
C THR A 58 -1.06 -15.08 1.90
N PHE A 59 0.04 -14.73 1.27
CA PHE A 59 0.03 -14.02 0.00
C PHE A 59 1.28 -14.35 -0.82
N THR A 60 1.19 -14.14 -2.12
CA THR A 60 2.34 -14.16 -3.04
C THR A 60 2.49 -12.81 -3.72
N VAL A 61 3.73 -12.43 -4.01
CA VAL A 61 4.05 -11.22 -4.77
C VAL A 61 4.57 -11.65 -6.12
N GLU A 62 3.89 -11.24 -7.17
CA GLU A 62 4.23 -11.48 -8.57
C GLU A 62 4.67 -10.16 -9.22
N GLY A 63 5.59 -10.20 -10.18
CA GLY A 63 6.03 -9.04 -10.93
C GLY A 63 7.11 -8.20 -10.21
N LEU A 64 7.89 -8.81 -9.32
CA LEU A 64 9.02 -8.10 -8.66
C LEU A 64 10.05 -7.59 -9.68
N GLU A 65 10.18 -8.26 -10.80
CA GLU A 65 11.00 -7.86 -11.95
C GLU A 65 10.57 -6.56 -12.62
N ASN A 66 9.34 -6.12 -12.38
CA ASN A 66 8.79 -4.86 -12.88
C ASN A 66 9.19 -3.64 -12.03
N ILE A 67 9.87 -3.85 -10.90
CA ILE A 67 10.36 -2.76 -10.06
C ILE A 67 11.58 -2.13 -10.72
N PRO A 68 11.52 -0.86 -11.17
CA PRO A 68 12.65 -0.21 -11.80
C PRO A 68 13.73 0.15 -10.77
N GLU A 69 14.94 0.32 -11.24
CA GLU A 69 16.01 0.92 -10.44
C GLU A 69 15.80 2.44 -10.27
N GLY A 70 16.30 2.98 -9.16
CA GLY A 70 16.26 4.42 -8.90
C GLY A 70 14.94 4.92 -8.30
N GLY A 71 14.59 6.16 -8.63
CA GLY A 71 13.38 6.81 -8.12
C GLY A 71 12.16 6.51 -8.99
N TYR A 72 11.09 6.05 -8.37
CA TYR A 72 9.81 5.79 -9.03
C TYR A 72 8.64 5.98 -8.07
N ILE A 73 7.43 6.07 -8.62
CA ILE A 73 6.19 6.07 -7.84
C ILE A 73 5.63 4.66 -7.81
N LEU A 74 5.40 4.12 -6.62
CA LEU A 74 4.61 2.91 -6.43
C LEU A 74 3.14 3.31 -6.20
N ALA A 75 2.23 2.82 -7.03
CA ALA A 75 0.80 3.18 -7.03
C ALA A 75 -0.10 1.99 -6.69
N PRO A 76 -0.15 1.54 -5.42
CA PRO A 76 -0.96 0.38 -5.05
C PRO A 76 -2.43 0.73 -4.83
N LYS A 77 -3.32 -0.24 -5.10
CA LYS A 77 -4.71 -0.23 -4.59
C LYS A 77 -4.70 -0.13 -3.07
N HIS A 78 -5.69 0.57 -2.50
CA HIS A 78 -5.74 0.82 -1.06
C HIS A 78 -7.01 0.29 -0.41
N GLN A 79 -6.91 -0.83 0.31
CA GLN A 79 -8.07 -1.52 0.89
C GLN A 79 -7.95 -1.78 2.39
N SER A 80 -6.73 -1.96 2.89
CA SER A 80 -6.43 -2.46 4.23
C SER A 80 -5.40 -1.60 4.97
N LEU A 81 -5.18 -1.87 6.24
CA LEU A 81 -3.96 -1.42 6.92
C LEU A 81 -2.73 -2.20 6.42
N TRP A 82 -2.95 -3.45 6.01
CA TRP A 82 -1.92 -4.35 5.52
C TRP A 82 -1.09 -3.74 4.36
N ASP A 83 -1.75 -3.15 3.38
CA ASP A 83 -1.12 -2.56 2.20
C ASP A 83 -0.20 -1.36 2.52
N THR A 84 -0.34 -0.76 3.71
CA THR A 84 0.53 0.35 4.11
C THR A 84 1.94 -0.09 4.51
N TYR A 85 2.16 -1.35 4.82
CA TYR A 85 3.48 -1.83 5.25
C TYR A 85 3.95 -3.09 4.51
N ALA A 86 3.02 -3.76 3.85
CA ALA A 86 3.25 -5.11 3.34
C ALA A 86 4.40 -5.20 2.33
N LEU A 87 4.56 -4.19 1.48
CA LEU A 87 5.59 -4.18 0.44
C LEU A 87 6.96 -3.68 0.92
N LEU A 88 7.09 -3.17 2.14
CA LEU A 88 8.36 -2.67 2.67
C LEU A 88 9.54 -3.64 2.53
N PRO A 89 9.39 -4.97 2.70
CA PRO A 89 10.51 -5.90 2.53
C PRO A 89 11.19 -5.88 1.17
N TRP A 90 10.44 -5.53 0.11
CA TRP A 90 10.91 -5.54 -1.29
C TRP A 90 11.31 -4.16 -1.82
N LEU A 91 11.13 -3.09 -1.04
CA LEU A 91 11.49 -1.74 -1.42
C LEU A 91 12.81 -1.34 -0.75
N ASP A 92 13.67 -0.62 -1.45
CA ASP A 92 14.99 -0.24 -0.92
C ASP A 92 14.90 0.90 0.09
N ASP A 93 14.29 1.99 -0.29
CA ASP A 93 14.22 3.22 0.52
C ASP A 93 12.90 3.98 0.27
N PRO A 94 11.75 3.37 0.63
CA PRO A 94 10.45 3.98 0.37
C PRO A 94 10.23 5.26 1.18
N VAL A 95 9.50 6.18 0.56
CA VAL A 95 9.00 7.41 1.19
C VAL A 95 7.49 7.51 1.00
N TYR A 96 6.80 7.91 2.05
CA TYR A 96 5.34 8.10 2.03
C TYR A 96 4.99 9.56 2.14
N ILE A 97 3.98 9.98 1.36
CA ILE A 97 3.23 11.19 1.69
C ILE A 97 2.18 10.78 2.73
N LEU A 98 2.35 11.23 3.95
CA LEU A 98 1.51 10.82 5.07
C LEU A 98 0.78 11.99 5.74
N LYS A 99 -0.28 11.67 6.48
CA LYS A 99 -1.05 12.64 7.21
C LYS A 99 -0.19 13.31 8.29
N ARG A 100 -0.18 14.65 8.33
CA ARG A 100 0.66 15.44 9.27
C ARG A 100 0.48 15.05 10.73
N GLU A 101 -0.75 14.72 11.14
CA GLU A 101 -1.05 14.36 12.53
C GLU A 101 -0.36 13.07 12.99
N LEU A 102 0.08 12.21 12.06
CA LEU A 102 0.87 11.04 12.40
C LEU A 102 2.24 11.41 13.00
N MET A 103 2.75 12.61 12.68
CA MET A 103 3.98 13.14 13.28
C MET A 103 3.85 13.42 14.77
N TRP A 104 2.64 13.55 15.29
CA TRP A 104 2.39 13.88 16.71
C TRP A 104 2.25 12.63 17.59
N ILE A 105 2.17 11.44 16.98
CA ILE A 105 2.14 10.17 17.72
C ILE A 105 3.52 9.96 18.37
N PRO A 106 3.59 9.84 19.71
CA PRO A 106 4.85 9.63 20.41
C PRO A 106 5.64 8.42 19.84
N ILE A 107 6.94 8.56 19.77
CA ILE A 107 7.89 7.59 19.20
C ILE A 107 7.65 7.40 17.69
N PHE A 108 6.44 7.05 17.24
CA PHE A 108 6.12 6.84 15.82
C PHE A 108 6.45 8.09 14.97
N GLY A 109 6.07 9.28 15.44
CA GLY A 109 6.39 10.54 14.77
C GLY A 109 7.89 10.75 14.60
N TRP A 110 8.69 10.38 15.60
CA TRP A 110 10.16 10.45 15.52
C TRP A 110 10.73 9.48 14.49
N TYR A 111 10.16 8.25 14.40
CA TYR A 111 10.55 7.27 13.40
C TYR A 111 10.28 7.76 11.98
N VAL A 112 9.09 8.27 11.70
CA VAL A 112 8.74 8.78 10.36
C VAL A 112 9.51 10.05 10.00
N ALA A 113 9.80 10.93 10.98
CA ALA A 113 10.66 12.09 10.79
C ALA A 113 12.09 11.67 10.43
N ARG A 114 12.65 10.70 11.16
CA ARG A 114 14.00 10.16 10.90
C ARG A 114 14.12 9.56 9.50
N GLN A 115 13.06 8.91 9.00
CA GLN A 115 13.00 8.36 7.64
C GLN A 115 12.68 9.42 6.58
N LYS A 116 12.57 10.69 6.95
CA LYS A 116 12.30 11.79 6.03
C LYS A 116 11.01 11.57 5.22
N MET A 117 9.97 11.04 5.87
CA MET A 117 8.64 10.95 5.27
C MET A 117 8.08 12.34 5.02
N ILE A 118 7.15 12.48 4.08
CA ILE A 118 6.59 13.76 3.64
C ILE A 118 5.24 13.97 4.30
N PRO A 119 5.16 14.78 5.39
CA PRO A 119 3.88 15.05 6.02
C PRO A 119 3.08 16.07 5.22
N VAL A 120 1.78 15.80 5.06
CA VAL A 120 0.84 16.70 4.37
C VAL A 120 -0.44 16.88 5.16
N ASP A 121 -0.95 18.10 5.16
CA ASP A 121 -2.31 18.40 5.56
C ASP A 121 -3.26 18.07 4.39
N ARG A 122 -4.23 17.18 4.59
CA ARG A 122 -5.13 16.75 3.49
C ARG A 122 -6.01 17.87 2.93
N GLY A 123 -6.16 18.97 3.66
CA GLY A 123 -6.80 20.19 3.19
C GLY A 123 -5.88 21.21 2.55
N ALA A 124 -4.57 20.94 2.54
CA ALA A 124 -3.59 21.89 2.04
C ALA A 124 -3.70 22.12 0.54
N ARG A 125 -3.68 23.39 0.17
CA ARG A 125 -3.67 23.86 -1.23
C ARG A 125 -2.55 24.89 -1.42
N GLY A 126 -2.26 25.25 -2.65
CA GLY A 126 -1.32 26.31 -2.97
C GLY A 126 0.11 26.05 -2.46
N LYS A 127 0.70 27.00 -1.76
CA LYS A 127 2.12 26.99 -1.33
C LYS A 127 2.54 25.73 -0.55
N VAL A 128 1.62 25.09 0.19
CA VAL A 128 1.95 23.85 0.93
C VAL A 128 2.16 22.68 -0.03
N MET A 129 1.32 22.56 -1.05
CA MET A 129 1.49 21.51 -2.07
C MET A 129 2.78 21.71 -2.87
N VAL A 130 3.17 22.95 -3.18
CA VAL A 130 4.45 23.24 -3.82
C VAL A 130 5.61 22.68 -3.00
N LYS A 131 5.64 22.94 -1.68
CA LYS A 131 6.68 22.40 -0.79
C LYS A 131 6.68 20.87 -0.71
N VAL A 132 5.50 20.24 -0.72
CA VAL A 132 5.38 18.77 -0.76
C VAL A 132 6.00 18.22 -2.06
N MET A 133 5.72 18.87 -3.19
CA MET A 133 6.25 18.46 -4.49
C MET A 133 7.75 18.69 -4.61
N GLU A 134 8.27 19.83 -4.14
CA GLU A 134 9.72 20.10 -4.08
C GLU A 134 10.43 19.01 -3.24
N ARG A 135 9.84 18.65 -2.10
CA ARG A 135 10.38 17.58 -1.26
C ARG A 135 10.32 16.22 -1.97
N ALA A 136 9.20 15.89 -2.62
CA ALA A 136 9.08 14.66 -3.39
C ALA A 136 10.14 14.58 -4.51
N LYS A 137 10.38 15.68 -5.26
CA LYS A 137 11.44 15.75 -6.27
C LYS A 137 12.82 15.45 -5.70
N GLN A 138 13.16 16.04 -4.55
CA GLN A 138 14.44 15.77 -3.88
C GLN A 138 14.61 14.30 -3.50
N GLU A 139 13.54 13.66 -2.99
CA GLU A 139 13.57 12.26 -2.60
C GLU A 139 13.65 11.33 -3.83
N MET A 140 12.97 11.66 -4.94
CA MET A 140 13.05 10.92 -6.20
C MET A 140 14.47 11.04 -6.83
N ALA A 141 15.04 12.22 -6.86
CA ALA A 141 16.40 12.44 -7.31
C ALA A 141 17.45 11.68 -6.47
N ALA A 142 17.13 11.39 -5.21
CA ALA A 142 17.95 10.54 -4.33
C ALA A 142 17.73 9.03 -4.56
N GLY A 143 16.95 8.63 -5.57
CA GLY A 143 16.68 7.23 -5.92
C GLY A 143 15.66 6.53 -4.99
N ARG A 144 14.82 7.31 -4.27
CA ARG A 144 13.83 6.75 -3.36
C ARG A 144 12.52 6.38 -4.07
N GLN A 145 11.74 5.48 -3.48
CA GLN A 145 10.46 5.01 -3.99
C GLN A 145 9.32 5.75 -3.29
N LEU A 146 8.55 6.55 -4.04
CA LEU A 146 7.41 7.30 -3.49
C LEU A 146 6.15 6.45 -3.55
N ILE A 147 5.57 6.12 -2.39
CA ILE A 147 4.33 5.36 -2.32
C ILE A 147 3.14 6.32 -2.29
N ILE A 148 2.27 6.21 -3.29
CA ILE A 148 1.06 7.00 -3.43
C ILE A 148 -0.12 6.05 -3.68
N TYR A 149 -1.14 6.14 -2.85
CA TYR A 149 -2.39 5.45 -3.07
C TYR A 149 -3.30 6.30 -3.97
N PRO A 150 -3.53 5.89 -5.24
CA PRO A 150 -4.22 6.75 -6.20
C PRO A 150 -5.69 6.99 -5.84
N GLU A 151 -6.31 6.13 -5.05
CA GLU A 151 -7.67 6.32 -4.52
C GLU A 151 -7.74 7.36 -3.38
N GLY A 152 -6.61 7.71 -2.77
CA GLY A 152 -6.50 8.67 -1.66
C GLY A 152 -7.12 8.21 -0.34
N THR A 153 -7.82 7.08 -0.32
CA THR A 153 -8.44 6.47 0.87
C THR A 153 -8.67 4.98 0.65
N ARG A 154 -8.71 4.21 1.75
CA ARG A 154 -9.03 2.78 1.68
C ARG A 154 -10.46 2.56 1.20
N ARG A 155 -10.63 1.72 0.17
CA ARG A 155 -11.91 1.32 -0.41
C ARG A 155 -12.12 -0.19 -0.24
N PRO A 156 -13.35 -0.67 -0.09
CA PRO A 156 -13.60 -2.10 -0.03
C PRO A 156 -13.27 -2.78 -1.37
N ALA A 157 -12.96 -4.08 -1.34
CA ALA A 157 -12.73 -4.86 -2.55
C ALA A 157 -13.94 -4.80 -3.49
N GLY A 158 -13.70 -4.69 -4.80
CA GLY A 158 -14.74 -4.58 -5.82
C GLY A 158 -15.52 -3.25 -5.81
N ALA A 159 -15.07 -2.23 -5.06
CA ALA A 159 -15.69 -0.91 -5.12
C ALA A 159 -15.47 -0.25 -6.47
N GLU A 160 -16.46 0.51 -6.94
CA GLU A 160 -16.36 1.33 -8.15
C GLU A 160 -15.06 2.14 -8.17
N PRO A 161 -14.39 2.29 -9.32
CA PRO A 161 -13.18 3.10 -9.44
C PRO A 161 -13.40 4.53 -8.95
N ALA A 162 -12.50 5.03 -8.09
CA ALA A 162 -12.58 6.39 -7.58
C ALA A 162 -11.18 6.95 -7.33
N TYR A 163 -10.46 7.12 -8.41
CA TYR A 163 -9.11 7.65 -8.42
C TYR A 163 -9.09 9.16 -8.30
N LYS A 164 -8.03 9.69 -7.69
CA LYS A 164 -7.82 11.13 -7.56
C LYS A 164 -6.87 11.61 -8.65
N TYR A 165 -7.31 12.54 -9.47
CA TYR A 165 -6.49 13.11 -10.54
C TYR A 165 -5.17 13.74 -10.06
N GLY A 166 -5.04 13.97 -8.75
CA GLY A 166 -3.80 14.43 -8.15
C GLY A 166 -2.57 13.57 -8.46
N ILE A 167 -2.76 12.26 -8.73
CA ILE A 167 -1.64 11.39 -9.12
C ILE A 167 -1.09 11.76 -10.51
N ALA A 168 -1.93 12.19 -11.45
CA ALA A 168 -1.49 12.63 -12.78
C ALA A 168 -0.65 13.91 -12.71
N ARG A 169 -1.03 14.83 -11.81
CA ARG A 169 -0.20 16.03 -11.55
C ARG A 169 1.14 15.68 -10.94
N ILE A 170 1.15 14.77 -9.97
CA ILE A 170 2.39 14.30 -9.32
C ILE A 170 3.29 13.59 -10.34
N TYR A 171 2.72 12.73 -11.19
CA TYR A 171 3.43 12.05 -12.27
C TYR A 171 4.12 13.05 -13.20
N ARG A 172 3.37 14.02 -13.74
CA ARG A 172 3.91 15.08 -14.59
C ARG A 172 5.03 15.88 -13.92
N ASP A 173 4.81 16.25 -12.65
CA ASP A 173 5.73 17.15 -11.94
C ASP A 173 7.01 16.44 -11.47
N LEU A 174 6.96 15.12 -11.22
CA LEU A 174 8.12 14.32 -10.81
C LEU A 174 8.89 13.74 -11.98
N ASP A 175 8.22 13.49 -13.11
CA ASP A 175 8.77 12.91 -14.33
C ASP A 175 9.56 11.62 -14.09
N VAL A 176 8.94 10.68 -13.39
CA VAL A 176 9.48 9.36 -13.05
C VAL A 176 8.48 8.25 -13.39
N PRO A 177 8.93 7.00 -13.61
CA PRO A 177 8.03 5.89 -13.84
C PRO A 177 7.04 5.67 -12.70
N VAL A 178 5.83 5.18 -13.04
CA VAL A 178 4.81 4.78 -12.05
C VAL A 178 4.55 3.29 -12.17
N VAL A 179 4.71 2.58 -11.06
CA VAL A 179 4.51 1.13 -10.95
C VAL A 179 3.16 0.86 -10.31
N PRO A 180 2.14 0.44 -11.07
CA PRO A 180 0.84 0.09 -10.49
C PRO A 180 0.90 -1.24 -9.74
N VAL A 181 0.16 -1.36 -8.62
CA VAL A 181 0.09 -2.63 -7.86
C VAL A 181 -1.36 -2.98 -7.55
N ALA A 182 -1.81 -4.12 -8.08
CA ALA A 182 -3.14 -4.66 -7.86
C ALA A 182 -3.15 -5.71 -6.74
N MET A 183 -4.15 -5.67 -5.85
CA MET A 183 -4.28 -6.60 -4.72
C MET A 183 -5.64 -6.49 -4.04
N HIS A 184 -6.05 -7.56 -3.33
CA HIS A 184 -7.29 -7.58 -2.54
C HIS A 184 -7.12 -7.96 -1.06
N PRO A 185 -6.20 -7.35 -0.30
CA PRO A 185 -6.02 -7.64 1.12
C PRO A 185 -7.26 -7.28 1.95
N GLY A 186 -8.12 -6.39 1.44
CA GLY A 186 -9.36 -5.99 2.11
C GLY A 186 -10.40 -7.08 2.28
N LEU A 187 -10.30 -8.20 1.55
CA LEU A 187 -11.13 -9.40 1.75
C LEU A 187 -10.74 -10.12 3.05
N PHE A 188 -9.46 -10.15 3.39
CA PHE A 188 -8.90 -10.86 4.55
C PHE A 188 -8.73 -9.96 5.76
N TRP A 189 -8.40 -8.70 5.55
CA TRP A 189 -8.24 -7.66 6.57
C TRP A 189 -9.05 -6.40 6.19
N PRO A 190 -10.38 -6.44 6.36
CA PRO A 190 -11.25 -5.33 5.95
C PRO A 190 -10.98 -4.05 6.75
N ARG A 191 -11.14 -2.90 6.07
CA ARG A 191 -10.98 -1.59 6.69
C ARG A 191 -11.92 -1.42 7.88
N ARG A 192 -11.39 -0.96 9.02
CA ARG A 192 -12.14 -0.67 10.27
C ARG A 192 -12.93 -1.84 10.81
N LYS A 193 -12.61 -3.08 10.42
CA LYS A 193 -13.20 -4.29 10.99
C LYS A 193 -12.20 -4.95 11.94
N PHE A 194 -12.75 -5.62 12.94
CA PHE A 194 -11.94 -6.33 13.94
C PHE A 194 -11.47 -7.70 13.44
N LEU A 195 -12.34 -8.39 12.69
CA LEU A 195 -12.07 -9.74 12.24
C LEU A 195 -11.03 -9.82 11.14
N ARG A 196 -10.26 -10.91 11.17
CA ARG A 196 -9.25 -11.30 10.18
C ARG A 196 -9.64 -12.68 9.65
N PHE A 197 -9.56 -12.87 8.35
CA PHE A 197 -10.04 -14.09 7.70
C PHE A 197 -8.88 -14.86 7.10
N PRO A 198 -8.83 -16.21 7.24
CA PRO A 198 -7.81 -17.02 6.62
C PRO A 198 -8.00 -17.11 5.10
N GLY A 199 -6.91 -17.42 4.40
CA GLY A 199 -6.91 -17.68 2.96
C GLY A 199 -5.65 -17.19 2.30
N HIS A 200 -5.65 -17.20 0.97
CA HIS A 200 -4.52 -16.78 0.16
C HIS A 200 -4.94 -15.73 -0.87
N PHE A 201 -4.09 -14.74 -1.13
CA PHE A 201 -4.29 -13.77 -2.19
C PHE A 201 -2.96 -13.41 -2.88
N LYS A 202 -3.09 -12.91 -4.10
CA LYS A 202 -1.94 -12.41 -4.85
C LYS A 202 -1.83 -10.90 -4.80
N VAL A 203 -0.59 -10.45 -4.87
CA VAL A 203 -0.22 -9.06 -5.10
C VAL A 203 0.49 -9.04 -6.45
N LYS A 204 -0.03 -8.30 -7.41
CA LYS A 204 0.60 -8.15 -8.73
C LYS A 204 1.19 -6.76 -8.89
N ILE A 205 2.51 -6.72 -9.05
CA ILE A 205 3.26 -5.53 -9.43
C ILE A 205 3.26 -5.50 -10.96
N LEU A 206 2.61 -4.50 -11.54
CA LEU A 206 2.45 -4.40 -12.98
C LEU A 206 3.66 -3.73 -13.63
N PRO A 207 3.87 -3.93 -14.94
CA PRO A 207 4.88 -3.20 -15.68
C PRO A 207 4.75 -1.69 -15.49
N PRO A 208 5.84 -0.96 -15.35
CA PRO A 208 5.82 0.48 -15.12
C PRO A 208 5.10 1.21 -16.27
N ILE A 209 4.49 2.32 -15.95
CA ILE A 209 4.09 3.36 -16.90
C ILE A 209 5.25 4.35 -16.92
N GLU A 210 5.93 4.41 -18.05
CA GLU A 210 7.13 5.23 -18.21
C GLU A 210 6.80 6.73 -18.04
N ALA A 211 7.81 7.52 -17.69
CA ALA A 211 7.70 8.98 -17.63
C ALA A 211 7.43 9.59 -19.02
N GLY A 212 6.94 10.84 -19.06
CA GLY A 212 6.82 11.64 -20.28
C GLY A 212 5.49 11.50 -21.03
N LEU A 213 4.51 10.69 -20.55
CA LEU A 213 3.17 10.69 -21.13
C LEU A 213 2.41 11.97 -20.77
N ASP A 214 1.45 12.34 -21.64
CA ASP A 214 0.44 13.31 -21.27
C ASP A 214 -0.29 12.90 -19.98
N PRO A 215 -0.54 13.82 -19.02
CA PRO A 215 -1.16 13.48 -17.74
C PRO A 215 -2.53 12.81 -17.84
N ASP A 216 -3.34 13.14 -18.83
CA ASP A 216 -4.66 12.54 -19.02
C ASP A 216 -4.50 11.12 -19.57
N VAL A 217 -3.61 10.91 -20.55
CA VAL A 217 -3.27 9.59 -21.08
C VAL A 217 -2.68 8.69 -19.98
N PHE A 218 -1.78 9.22 -19.16
CA PHE A 218 -1.26 8.50 -17.99
C PHE A 218 -2.37 8.09 -17.04
N TYR A 219 -3.28 9.02 -16.71
CA TYR A 219 -4.35 8.77 -15.75
C TYR A 219 -5.31 7.66 -16.20
N GLU A 220 -5.72 7.70 -17.47
CA GLU A 220 -6.56 6.67 -18.07
C GLU A 220 -5.84 5.31 -18.12
N THR A 221 -4.57 5.29 -18.56
CA THR A 221 -3.73 4.08 -18.60
C THR A 221 -3.58 3.46 -17.21
N LEU A 222 -3.34 4.28 -16.18
CA LEU A 222 -3.21 3.79 -14.81
C LEU A 222 -4.48 3.11 -14.33
N ILE A 223 -5.64 3.74 -14.55
CA ILE A 223 -6.94 3.21 -14.14
C ILE A 223 -7.23 1.92 -14.90
N GLU A 224 -7.12 1.92 -16.22
CA GLU A 224 -7.38 0.75 -17.05
C GLU A 224 -6.56 -0.46 -16.60
N ARG A 225 -5.23 -0.28 -16.47
CA ARG A 225 -4.32 -1.37 -16.06
C ARG A 225 -4.63 -1.88 -14.66
N LEU A 226 -4.86 -0.97 -13.69
CA LEU A 226 -5.15 -1.36 -12.31
C LEU A 226 -6.51 -2.06 -12.18
N GLU A 227 -7.56 -1.55 -12.83
CA GLU A 227 -8.90 -2.14 -12.72
C GLU A 227 -8.97 -3.49 -13.42
N LYS A 228 -8.41 -3.62 -14.63
CA LYS A 228 -8.34 -4.89 -15.34
C LYS A 228 -7.73 -6.00 -14.48
N VAL A 229 -6.53 -5.75 -13.94
CA VAL A 229 -5.84 -6.77 -13.13
C VAL A 229 -6.51 -6.95 -11.75
N SER A 230 -7.09 -5.90 -11.18
CA SER A 230 -7.87 -6.02 -9.93
C SER A 230 -9.10 -6.91 -10.13
N ASP A 231 -9.82 -6.80 -11.23
CA ASP A 231 -10.96 -7.64 -11.55
C ASP A 231 -10.57 -9.11 -11.73
N GLU A 232 -9.48 -9.36 -12.45
CA GLU A 232 -8.91 -10.72 -12.60
C GLU A 232 -8.56 -11.32 -11.24
N LEU A 233 -7.85 -10.55 -10.39
CA LEU A 233 -7.48 -10.98 -9.04
C LEU A 233 -8.68 -11.15 -8.12
N LEU A 234 -9.73 -10.35 -8.27
CA LEU A 234 -10.96 -10.50 -7.47
C LEU A 234 -11.62 -11.85 -7.76
N VAL A 235 -11.79 -12.17 -9.04
CA VAL A 235 -12.38 -13.46 -9.48
C VAL A 235 -11.53 -14.63 -8.99
N GLU A 236 -10.20 -14.57 -9.18
CA GLU A 236 -9.27 -15.60 -8.74
C GLU A 236 -9.30 -15.77 -7.22
N THR A 237 -9.17 -14.67 -6.47
CA THR A 237 -9.14 -14.71 -5.00
C THR A 237 -10.42 -15.31 -4.42
N VAL A 238 -11.59 -14.97 -4.97
CA VAL A 238 -12.86 -15.48 -4.48
C VAL A 238 -13.04 -16.95 -4.86
N ARG A 239 -12.64 -17.36 -6.04
CA ARG A 239 -12.64 -18.77 -6.45
C ARG A 239 -11.79 -19.64 -5.52
N ASP A 240 -10.59 -19.16 -5.19
CA ASP A 240 -9.61 -19.90 -4.39
C ASP A 240 -9.92 -19.84 -2.88
N ASN A 241 -10.79 -18.92 -2.44
CA ASN A 241 -11.19 -18.73 -1.04
C ASN A 241 -12.73 -18.61 -0.89
N PRO A 242 -13.50 -19.68 -1.20
CA PRO A 242 -14.97 -19.61 -1.21
C PRO A 242 -15.60 -19.29 0.15
N GLN A 243 -14.83 -19.45 1.25
CA GLN A 243 -15.28 -19.19 2.61
C GLN A 243 -15.05 -17.73 3.07
N VAL A 244 -14.37 -16.89 2.27
CA VAL A 244 -14.08 -15.50 2.68
C VAL A 244 -15.35 -14.65 2.57
N PRO A 245 -15.71 -13.87 3.61
CA PRO A 245 -16.88 -13.00 3.54
C PRO A 245 -16.67 -11.88 2.53
N LEU A 246 -17.57 -11.78 1.56
CA LEU A 246 -17.51 -10.77 0.53
C LEU A 246 -18.23 -9.49 0.96
N PRO A 247 -17.63 -8.31 0.78
CA PRO A 247 -18.35 -7.06 0.92
C PRO A 247 -19.37 -6.90 -0.23
N PRO A 248 -20.46 -6.15 -0.02
CA PRO A 248 -21.50 -5.95 -1.06
C PRO A 248 -20.92 -5.45 -2.40
N THR A 249 -19.87 -4.64 -2.35
CA THR A 249 -19.16 -4.14 -3.55
C THR A 249 -18.51 -5.26 -4.36
N ALA A 250 -17.86 -6.23 -3.71
CA ALA A 250 -17.28 -7.38 -4.40
C ALA A 250 -18.36 -8.29 -5.01
N VAL A 251 -19.48 -8.52 -4.29
CA VAL A 251 -20.61 -9.31 -4.81
C VAL A 251 -21.18 -8.64 -6.08
N LYS A 252 -21.40 -7.31 -6.04
CA LYS A 252 -21.88 -6.55 -7.20
C LYS A 252 -20.91 -6.69 -8.38
N ARG A 253 -19.63 -6.42 -8.14
CA ARG A 253 -18.60 -6.46 -9.19
C ARG A 253 -18.46 -7.84 -9.84
N LEU A 254 -18.48 -8.89 -9.06
CA LEU A 254 -18.43 -10.27 -9.60
C LEU A 254 -19.61 -10.59 -10.52
N LYS A 255 -20.84 -10.12 -10.18
CA LYS A 255 -22.02 -10.29 -11.05
C LYS A 255 -21.86 -9.55 -12.37
N GLU A 256 -21.32 -8.32 -12.34
CA GLU A 256 -21.05 -7.52 -13.54
C GLU A 256 -20.03 -8.22 -14.45
N LEU A 257 -18.93 -8.73 -13.88
CA LEU A 257 -17.89 -9.44 -14.62
C LEU A 257 -18.40 -10.76 -15.21
N GLN A 258 -19.31 -11.45 -14.54
CA GLN A 258 -19.96 -12.64 -15.08
C GLN A 258 -20.88 -12.32 -16.25
N ALA A 259 -21.67 -11.25 -16.15
CA ALA A 259 -22.53 -10.81 -17.25
C ALA A 259 -21.75 -10.40 -18.50
N GLN A 260 -20.61 -9.73 -18.33
CA GLN A 260 -19.72 -9.34 -19.44
C GLN A 260 -19.10 -10.53 -20.18
N LYS A 261 -18.92 -11.68 -19.53
CA LYS A 261 -18.39 -12.91 -20.16
C LYS A 261 -19.43 -13.70 -20.93
N THR A 262 -20.71 -13.46 -20.66
CA THR A 262 -21.85 -14.15 -21.29
C THR A 262 -22.52 -13.35 -22.41
N ALA A 263 -22.17 -12.06 -22.54
CA ALA A 263 -22.58 -11.18 -23.65
C ALA A 263 -21.54 -11.19 -24.78
#